data_4e5592b6eda180f95eb2a7a9691b4e0f
#
_entry.id   4e5592b6eda180f95eb2a7a9691b4e0f
#
_cell.length_a   1.000
_cell.length_b   1.000
_cell.length_c   1.000
_cell.angle_alpha   90.00
_cell.angle_beta   90.00
_cell.angle_gamma   90.00
#
_symmetry.space_group_name_H-M   'P 1'
#
loop_
_entity.id
_entity.type
_entity.pdbx_description
1 polymer ?
#
loop_
_entity_poly.entity_id
_entity_poly.type
_entity_poly.pdbx_seq_one_letter_code
_entity_poly.pdbx_strand_id
1 'polypeptide(L)'
;ADMTTRIVDVGSITLVPSLTQGGNLVDQTARPFANMIWMSVLHSLSAYQMYRQHVLDRVNGEDVVTFLLQDTQFPRSVRHCLTKLESCLMYLPNHEAALAQVAATIKLVDEADIAALLETGLLENIDELQVEFASIHTSIAETWFLPVVSEQQQSA
;
A
#
# COMPACT_ATOMS: atom_id res chain seq x y z
N ALA A 1 2.17 2.04 6.13
CA ALA A 1 2.09 1.33 4.84
C ALA A 1 1.40 -0.04 5.00
N ASP A 2 1.98 -1.01 5.68
CA ASP A 2 1.43 -2.38 5.82
C ASP A 2 -0.03 -2.43 6.32
N MET A 3 -0.36 -1.71 7.39
CA MET A 3 -1.75 -1.63 7.87
C MET A 3 -2.70 -1.05 6.82
N THR A 4 -2.25 -0.07 6.05
CA THR A 4 -3.04 0.56 4.98
C THR A 4 -3.36 -0.44 3.89
N THR A 5 -2.37 -1.19 3.41
CA THR A 5 -2.58 -2.22 2.37
C THR A 5 -3.51 -3.32 2.85
N ARG A 6 -3.38 -3.80 4.09
CA ARG A 6 -4.29 -4.81 4.66
C ARG A 6 -5.74 -4.33 4.76
N ILE A 7 -5.97 -3.07 5.10
CA ILE A 7 -7.34 -2.52 5.18
C ILE A 7 -7.92 -2.33 3.77
N VAL A 8 -7.11 -1.90 2.79
CA VAL A 8 -7.53 -1.82 1.39
C VAL A 8 -7.86 -3.20 0.84
N ASP A 9 -7.05 -4.21 1.16
CA ASP A 9 -7.27 -5.61 0.80
C ASP A 9 -8.64 -6.13 1.27
N VAL A 10 -8.93 -5.97 2.57
CA VAL A 10 -10.24 -6.35 3.13
C VAL A 10 -11.40 -5.61 2.46
N GLY A 11 -11.23 -4.33 2.14
CA GLY A 11 -12.22 -3.53 1.42
C GLY A 11 -12.47 -4.07 0.01
N SER A 12 -11.42 -4.41 -0.72
CA SER A 12 -11.51 -4.94 -2.09
C SER A 12 -12.12 -6.34 -2.14
N ILE A 13 -11.72 -7.26 -1.26
CA ILE A 13 -12.32 -8.61 -1.16
C ILE A 13 -13.82 -8.54 -0.94
N THR A 14 -14.29 -7.59 -0.14
CA THR A 14 -15.73 -7.42 0.13
C THR A 14 -16.51 -6.97 -1.11
N LEU A 15 -15.85 -6.36 -2.11
CA LEU A 15 -16.43 -5.88 -3.35
C LEU A 15 -16.45 -6.93 -4.48
N VAL A 16 -15.51 -7.88 -4.48
CA VAL A 16 -15.37 -8.91 -5.53
C VAL A 16 -16.67 -9.70 -5.77
N PRO A 17 -17.44 -10.15 -4.76
CA PRO A 17 -18.69 -10.86 -5.00
C PRO A 17 -19.75 -10.05 -5.72
N SER A 18 -19.70 -8.72 -5.61
CA SER A 18 -20.67 -7.80 -6.23
C SER A 18 -20.38 -7.57 -7.72
N LEU A 19 -19.17 -7.83 -8.19
CA LEU A 19 -18.74 -7.65 -9.57
C LEU A 19 -18.92 -8.92 -10.42
N THR A 20 -18.96 -10.11 -9.79
CA THR A 20 -19.00 -11.42 -10.49
C THR A 20 -20.39 -11.98 -10.70
N GLN A 21 -21.44 -11.41 -10.10
CA GLN A 21 -22.81 -11.90 -10.29
C GLN A 21 -23.58 -11.09 -11.34
N GLY A 22 -23.35 -11.40 -12.60
CA GLY A 22 -24.34 -11.37 -13.67
C GLY A 22 -24.76 -10.02 -14.22
N GLY A 23 -24.49 -9.88 -15.47
CA GLY A 23 -25.04 -9.03 -16.53
C GLY A 23 -26.18 -8.04 -16.24
N ASN A 24 -25.94 -6.82 -16.64
CA ASN A 24 -26.86 -5.78 -17.10
C ASN A 24 -27.94 -5.15 -16.19
N LEU A 25 -28.22 -5.64 -14.99
CA LEU A 25 -29.18 -4.98 -14.07
C LEU A 25 -28.61 -4.68 -12.67
N VAL A 26 -27.46 -5.21 -12.34
CA VAL A 26 -26.85 -5.12 -11.00
C VAL A 26 -25.98 -3.86 -10.83
N ASP A 27 -25.56 -3.24 -11.92
CA ASP A 27 -24.57 -2.14 -11.90
C ASP A 27 -25.06 -0.88 -11.16
N GLN A 28 -26.36 -0.54 -11.22
CA GLN A 28 -26.89 0.66 -10.57
C GLN A 28 -27.12 0.51 -9.06
N THR A 29 -27.32 -0.71 -8.55
CA THR A 29 -27.53 -0.97 -7.12
C THR A 29 -26.22 -1.32 -6.39
N ALA A 30 -25.21 -1.83 -7.10
CA ALA A 30 -23.91 -2.18 -6.55
C ALA A 30 -23.02 -0.96 -6.25
N ARG A 31 -23.11 0.11 -7.03
CA ARG A 31 -22.32 1.34 -6.85
C ARG A 31 -22.50 2.02 -5.48
N PRO A 32 -23.72 2.22 -4.97
CA PRO A 32 -23.91 2.82 -3.65
C PRO A 32 -23.29 1.97 -2.53
N PHE A 33 -23.37 0.66 -2.64
CA PHE A 33 -22.80 -0.28 -1.66
C PHE A 33 -21.26 -0.26 -1.68
N ALA A 34 -20.66 -0.25 -2.87
CA ALA A 34 -19.22 -0.10 -3.04
C ALA A 34 -18.70 1.20 -2.39
N ASN A 35 -19.37 2.31 -2.62
CA ASN A 35 -19.00 3.59 -2.01
C ASN A 35 -19.07 3.56 -0.48
N MET A 36 -20.04 2.84 0.11
CA MET A 36 -20.12 2.67 1.57
C MET A 36 -18.94 1.87 2.13
N ILE A 37 -18.48 0.85 1.42
CA ILE A 37 -17.30 0.07 1.81
C ILE A 37 -16.06 0.96 1.77
N TRP A 38 -15.85 1.71 0.70
CA TRP A 38 -14.72 2.64 0.60
C TRP A 38 -14.76 3.75 1.65
N MET A 39 -15.94 4.24 2.02
CA MET A 39 -16.09 5.15 3.16
C MET A 39 -15.66 4.47 4.47
N SER A 40 -16.02 3.20 4.69
CA SER A 40 -15.60 2.45 5.88
C SER A 40 -14.09 2.26 5.92
N VAL A 41 -13.45 1.98 4.79
CA VAL A 41 -11.98 1.93 4.65
C VAL A 41 -11.34 3.25 5.07
N LEU A 42 -11.82 4.37 4.54
CA LEU A 42 -11.32 5.70 4.90
C LEU A 42 -11.50 6.01 6.40
N HIS A 43 -12.64 5.65 6.99
CA HIS A 43 -12.89 5.82 8.43
C HIS A 43 -11.96 4.96 9.28
N SER A 44 -11.73 3.70 8.91
CA SER A 44 -10.84 2.77 9.61
C SER A 44 -9.39 3.29 9.67
N LEU A 45 -8.97 4.00 8.64
CA LEU A 45 -7.65 4.63 8.55
C LEU A 45 -7.62 6.06 9.12
N SER A 46 -8.74 6.59 9.63
CA SER A 46 -8.90 8.01 10.00
C SER A 46 -8.52 8.95 8.85
N ALA A 47 -8.76 8.52 7.62
CA ALA A 47 -8.36 9.17 6.38
C ALA A 47 -9.45 10.09 5.81
N TYR A 48 -10.70 9.88 6.20
CA TYR A 48 -11.87 10.50 5.56
C TYR A 48 -11.80 12.02 5.48
N GLN A 49 -11.41 12.69 6.57
CA GLN A 49 -11.35 14.17 6.58
C GLN A 49 -10.30 14.69 5.61
N MET A 50 -9.12 14.06 5.58
CA MET A 50 -8.04 14.48 4.71
C MET A 50 -8.35 14.16 3.24
N TYR A 51 -8.94 12.99 2.98
CA TYR A 51 -9.46 12.63 1.66
C TYR A 51 -10.45 13.70 1.14
N ARG A 52 -11.39 14.15 1.97
CA ARG A 52 -12.37 15.19 1.59
C ARG A 52 -11.77 16.56 1.30
N GLN A 53 -10.57 16.85 1.77
CA GLN A 53 -9.85 18.07 1.42
C GLN A 53 -9.23 18.00 0.02
N HIS A 54 -8.86 16.81 -0.43
CA HIS A 54 -8.24 16.58 -1.74
C HIS A 54 -9.26 16.24 -2.82
N VAL A 55 -10.30 15.50 -2.47
CA VAL A 55 -11.35 15.04 -3.40
C VAL A 55 -12.69 15.67 -3.00
N LEU A 56 -13.15 16.59 -3.82
CA LEU A 56 -14.41 17.33 -3.59
C LEU A 56 -15.65 16.57 -4.06
N ASP A 57 -15.47 15.52 -4.86
CA ASP A 57 -16.53 14.71 -5.45
C ASP A 57 -16.96 13.56 -4.54
N ARG A 58 -17.84 12.70 -5.04
CA ARG A 58 -18.33 11.51 -4.32
C ARG A 58 -17.19 10.51 -4.11
N VAL A 59 -17.26 9.81 -2.97
CA VAL A 59 -16.31 8.73 -2.68
C VAL A 59 -16.49 7.63 -3.74
N ASN A 60 -15.41 7.27 -4.41
CA ASN A 60 -15.31 6.16 -5.35
C ASN A 60 -14.03 5.35 -5.09
N GLY A 61 -13.96 4.14 -5.62
CA GLY A 61 -12.83 3.24 -5.35
C GLY A 61 -11.50 3.74 -5.89
N GLU A 62 -11.49 4.28 -7.10
CA GLU A 62 -10.28 4.75 -7.77
C GLU A 62 -9.62 5.90 -6.98
N ASP A 63 -10.37 6.93 -6.65
CA ASP A 63 -9.85 8.06 -5.87
C ASP A 63 -9.40 7.63 -4.47
N VAL A 64 -10.12 6.70 -3.82
CA VAL A 64 -9.75 6.21 -2.49
C VAL A 64 -8.47 5.41 -2.53
N VAL A 65 -8.32 4.47 -3.46
CA VAL A 65 -7.11 3.65 -3.58
C VAL A 65 -5.93 4.51 -3.99
N THR A 66 -6.10 5.42 -4.96
CA THR A 66 -5.08 6.40 -5.34
C THR A 66 -4.62 7.20 -4.13
N PHE A 67 -5.54 7.75 -3.35
CA PHE A 67 -5.23 8.52 -2.15
C PHE A 67 -4.49 7.69 -1.10
N LEU A 68 -4.90 6.46 -0.86
CA LEU A 68 -4.28 5.61 0.16
C LEU A 68 -2.93 5.04 -0.26
N LEU A 69 -2.70 4.81 -1.55
CA LEU A 69 -1.44 4.29 -2.04
C LEU A 69 -0.45 5.40 -2.44
N GLN A 70 -0.89 6.40 -3.22
CA GLN A 70 0.01 7.32 -3.92
C GLN A 70 0.05 8.74 -3.34
N ASP A 71 -0.83 9.13 -2.40
CA ASP A 71 -0.80 10.48 -1.84
C ASP A 71 0.51 10.75 -1.06
N THR A 72 1.12 11.90 -1.32
CA THR A 72 2.41 12.27 -0.73
C THR A 72 2.28 13.02 0.60
N GLN A 73 1.10 13.51 0.94
CA GLN A 73 0.86 14.33 2.13
C GLN A 73 0.15 13.57 3.24
N PHE A 74 -0.69 12.59 2.90
CA PHE A 74 -1.40 11.80 3.90
C PHE A 74 -0.44 10.87 4.68
N PRO A 75 -0.31 11.04 6.01
CA PRO A 75 0.73 10.34 6.77
C PRO A 75 0.63 8.81 6.79
N ARG A 76 -0.54 8.25 6.44
CA ARG A 76 -0.78 6.81 6.38
C ARG A 76 -0.82 6.26 4.97
N SER A 77 -0.65 7.09 3.94
CA SER A 77 -0.49 6.58 2.58
C SER A 77 0.78 5.76 2.46
N VAL A 78 0.79 4.82 1.56
CA VAL A 78 1.97 3.98 1.30
C VAL A 78 3.13 4.84 0.83
N ARG A 79 2.88 5.71 -0.13
CA ARG A 79 3.89 6.61 -0.72
C ARG A 79 4.53 7.53 0.32
N HIS A 80 3.73 8.16 1.18
CA HIS A 80 4.25 9.03 2.24
C HIS A 80 5.12 8.24 3.23
N CYS A 81 4.67 7.06 3.67
CA CYS A 81 5.41 6.22 4.58
C CYS A 81 6.78 5.83 4.01
N LEU A 82 6.84 5.42 2.74
CA LEU A 82 8.08 5.06 2.06
C LEU A 82 9.02 6.26 1.94
N THR A 83 8.51 7.45 1.58
CA THR A 83 9.32 8.68 1.53
C THR A 83 9.90 9.05 2.89
N LYS A 84 9.14 8.85 3.97
CA LYS A 84 9.65 9.10 5.32
C LYS A 84 10.71 8.09 5.72
N LEU A 85 10.52 6.82 5.36
CA LEU A 85 11.50 5.78 5.59
C LEU A 85 12.81 6.06 4.83
N GLU A 86 12.72 6.38 3.55
CA GLU A 86 13.85 6.82 2.72
C GLU A 86 14.63 7.96 3.40
N SER A 87 13.92 9.00 3.81
CA SER A 87 14.52 10.16 4.49
C SER A 87 15.22 9.79 5.80
N CYS A 88 14.72 8.81 6.54
CA CYS A 88 15.35 8.34 7.77
C CYS A 88 16.60 7.51 7.48
N LEU A 89 16.52 6.60 6.49
CA LEU A 89 17.63 5.70 6.15
C LEU A 89 18.85 6.46 5.62
N MET A 90 18.67 7.55 4.90
CA MET A 90 19.76 8.37 4.34
C MET A 90 20.77 8.86 5.40
N TYR A 91 20.40 8.94 6.67
CA TYR A 91 21.28 9.37 7.76
C TYR A 91 22.00 8.22 8.46
N LEU A 92 21.72 6.96 8.09
CA LEU A 92 22.32 5.79 8.72
C LEU A 92 23.55 5.30 7.93
N PRO A 93 24.57 4.72 8.58
CA PRO A 93 25.68 4.11 7.88
C PRO A 93 25.25 2.84 7.14
N ASN A 94 25.88 2.53 6.02
CA ASN A 94 25.62 1.33 5.21
C ASN A 94 24.17 1.20 4.71
N HIS A 95 23.55 2.32 4.36
CA HIS A 95 22.13 2.42 4.01
C HIS A 95 21.82 2.05 2.54
N GLU A 96 22.83 1.83 1.70
CA GLU A 96 22.69 1.76 0.25
C GLU A 96 21.72 0.65 -0.20
N ALA A 97 21.84 -0.55 0.39
CA ALA A 97 20.98 -1.68 0.04
C ALA A 97 19.51 -1.44 0.45
N ALA A 98 19.29 -0.95 1.67
CA ALA A 98 17.95 -0.64 2.17
C ALA A 98 17.30 0.52 1.40
N LEU A 99 18.09 1.56 1.04
CA LEU A 99 17.61 2.67 0.21
C LEU A 99 17.22 2.20 -1.19
N ALA A 100 18.03 1.34 -1.82
CA ALA A 100 17.72 0.82 -3.15
C ALA A 100 16.39 0.05 -3.15
N GLN A 101 16.13 -0.75 -2.11
CA GLN A 101 14.88 -1.48 -1.95
C GLN A 101 13.68 -0.54 -1.75
N VAL A 102 13.82 0.48 -0.90
CA VAL A 102 12.77 1.48 -0.70
C VAL A 102 12.48 2.27 -1.98
N ALA A 103 13.52 2.68 -2.72
CA ALA A 103 13.36 3.39 -3.98
C ALA A 103 12.66 2.53 -5.06
N ALA A 104 12.96 1.24 -5.13
CA ALA A 104 12.27 0.30 -6.02
C ALA A 104 10.78 0.18 -5.67
N THR A 105 10.45 0.06 -4.39
CA THR A 105 9.05 -0.01 -3.93
C THR A 105 8.30 1.30 -4.16
N ILE A 106 8.96 2.46 -3.99
CA ILE A 106 8.40 3.77 -4.33
C ILE A 106 8.01 3.82 -5.81
N LYS A 107 8.92 3.36 -6.68
CA LYS A 107 8.66 3.32 -8.12
C LYS A 107 7.48 2.43 -8.46
N LEU A 108 7.38 1.26 -7.84
CA LEU A 108 6.24 0.35 -8.02
C LEU A 108 4.91 1.04 -7.68
N VAL A 109 4.86 1.78 -6.56
CA VAL A 109 3.67 2.52 -6.13
C VAL A 109 3.35 3.67 -7.09
N ASP A 110 4.35 4.43 -7.55
CA ASP A 110 4.15 5.60 -8.41
C ASP A 110 3.73 5.20 -9.84
N GLU A 111 4.18 4.05 -10.34
CA GLU A 111 3.86 3.53 -11.68
C GLU A 111 2.55 2.71 -11.73
N ALA A 112 1.93 2.41 -10.58
CA ALA A 112 0.70 1.64 -10.49
C ALA A 112 -0.48 2.38 -11.16
N ASP A 113 -1.07 1.77 -12.17
CA ASP A 113 -2.33 2.23 -12.80
C ASP A 113 -3.51 1.74 -11.97
N ILE A 114 -4.01 2.60 -11.09
CA ILE A 114 -5.07 2.25 -10.13
C ILE A 114 -6.38 1.87 -10.82
N ALA A 115 -6.70 2.52 -11.95
CA ALA A 115 -7.92 2.19 -12.70
C ALA A 115 -7.85 0.75 -13.25
N ALA A 116 -6.73 0.37 -13.87
CA ALA A 116 -6.52 -0.97 -14.36
C ALA A 116 -6.48 -2.02 -13.22
N LEU A 117 -5.85 -1.69 -12.10
CA LEU A 117 -5.76 -2.58 -10.93
C LEU A 117 -7.14 -2.87 -10.30
N LEU A 118 -8.02 -1.89 -10.24
CA LEU A 118 -9.38 -2.07 -9.72
C LEU A 118 -10.23 -3.00 -10.60
N GLU A 119 -9.92 -3.10 -11.88
CA GLU A 119 -10.63 -4.00 -12.78
C GLU A 119 -10.18 -5.46 -12.65
N THR A 120 -8.89 -5.71 -12.50
CA THR A 120 -8.35 -7.07 -12.69
C THR A 120 -7.21 -7.49 -11.76
N GLY A 121 -6.66 -6.63 -10.92
CA GLY A 121 -5.40 -6.98 -10.25
C GLY A 121 -5.07 -6.30 -8.93
N LEU A 122 -6.03 -5.67 -8.25
CA LEU A 122 -5.75 -4.94 -7.02
C LEU A 122 -5.21 -5.84 -5.90
N LEU A 123 -5.76 -7.05 -5.74
CA LEU A 123 -5.35 -7.99 -4.71
C LEU A 123 -3.90 -8.44 -4.90
N GLU A 124 -3.56 -8.82 -6.13
CA GLU A 124 -2.21 -9.26 -6.50
C GLU A 124 -1.19 -8.13 -6.30
N ASN A 125 -1.54 -6.90 -6.66
CA ASN A 125 -0.68 -5.74 -6.44
C ASN A 125 -0.46 -5.45 -4.95
N ILE A 126 -1.50 -5.59 -4.12
CA ILE A 126 -1.39 -5.43 -2.67
C ILE A 126 -0.49 -6.51 -2.07
N ASP A 127 -0.63 -7.77 -2.51
CA ASP A 127 0.23 -8.87 -2.08
C ASP A 127 1.71 -8.60 -2.46
N GLU A 128 1.95 -8.13 -3.68
CA GLU A 128 3.29 -7.72 -4.13
C GLU A 128 3.87 -6.62 -3.23
N LEU A 129 3.10 -5.59 -2.92
CA LEU A 129 3.53 -4.53 -2.00
C LEU A 129 3.84 -5.07 -0.59
N GLN A 130 3.10 -6.04 -0.09
CA GLN A 130 3.38 -6.66 1.20
C GLN A 130 4.69 -7.47 1.19
N VAL A 131 4.99 -8.16 0.09
CA VAL A 131 6.28 -8.85 -0.12
C VAL A 131 7.43 -7.83 -0.15
N GLU A 132 7.25 -6.71 -0.86
CA GLU A 132 8.26 -5.64 -0.89
C GLU A 132 8.50 -5.03 0.50
N PHE A 133 7.46 -4.84 1.32
CA PHE A 133 7.63 -4.38 2.71
C PHE A 133 8.39 -5.39 3.57
N ALA A 134 8.14 -6.68 3.38
CA ALA A 134 8.91 -7.74 4.06
C ALA A 134 10.38 -7.72 3.63
N SER A 135 10.67 -7.49 2.35
CA SER A 135 12.03 -7.37 1.82
C SER A 135 12.76 -6.15 2.38
N ILE A 136 12.09 -4.99 2.45
CA ILE A 136 12.64 -3.79 3.12
C ILE A 136 12.94 -4.08 4.60
N HIS A 137 12.01 -4.72 5.30
CA HIS A 137 12.20 -5.08 6.71
C HIS A 137 13.41 -5.98 6.90
N THR A 138 13.56 -7.01 6.07
CA THR A 138 14.69 -7.93 6.09
C THR A 138 16.01 -7.21 5.84
N SER A 139 16.08 -6.36 4.82
CA SER A 139 17.27 -5.57 4.51
C SER A 139 17.69 -4.66 5.68
N ILE A 140 16.72 -4.02 6.34
CA ILE A 140 16.97 -3.20 7.53
C ILE A 140 17.47 -4.07 8.70
N ALA A 141 16.81 -5.22 8.95
CA ALA A 141 17.18 -6.12 10.02
C ALA A 141 18.60 -6.66 9.85
N GLU A 142 18.95 -7.11 8.66
CA GLU A 142 20.27 -7.65 8.33
C GLU A 142 21.36 -6.58 8.44
N THR A 143 21.07 -5.35 8.04
CA THR A 143 22.06 -4.28 8.05
C THR A 143 22.41 -3.79 9.47
N TRP A 144 21.42 -3.68 10.36
CA TRP A 144 21.65 -2.99 11.64
C TRP A 144 21.30 -3.80 12.89
N PHE A 145 20.53 -4.88 12.78
CA PHE A 145 19.99 -5.57 13.97
C PHE A 145 20.43 -7.03 14.10
N LEU A 146 20.75 -7.71 13.00
CA LEU A 146 21.23 -9.09 13.07
C LEU A 146 22.75 -9.12 13.24
N PRO A 147 23.27 -10.01 14.12
CA PRO A 147 24.71 -10.15 14.29
C PRO A 147 25.34 -10.68 13.01
N VAL A 148 26.43 -10.07 12.57
CA VAL A 148 27.30 -10.63 11.53
C VAL A 148 27.91 -11.91 12.11
N VAL A 149 27.43 -13.07 11.68
CA VAL A 149 28.06 -14.35 12.02
C VAL A 149 29.39 -14.41 11.27
N SER A 150 30.46 -14.00 11.96
CA SER A 150 31.82 -14.22 11.43
C SER A 150 32.09 -15.72 11.46
N GLU A 151 32.31 -16.32 10.29
CA GLU A 151 32.68 -17.71 10.08
C GLU A 151 34.10 -18.06 10.63
N GLN A 152 34.52 -17.52 11.75
CA GLN A 152 35.87 -17.71 12.34
C GLN A 152 35.87 -18.60 13.57
N GLN A 153 34.98 -19.60 13.69
CA GLN A 153 35.09 -20.61 14.74
C GLN A 153 34.87 -22.04 14.25
N GLN A 154 35.46 -22.42 13.11
CA GLN A 154 35.62 -23.81 12.72
C GLN A 154 37.07 -24.09 12.35
N SER A 155 38.00 -23.89 13.25
CA SER A 155 39.37 -24.46 13.19
C SER A 155 39.94 -24.52 14.59
N ALA A 156 39.55 -25.53 15.36
CA ALA A 156 40.27 -26.03 16.50
C ALA A 156 39.91 -27.49 16.72
#